data_1c08661ba30f1eda0574440d7e5310a9
#
_entry.id   1c08661ba30f1eda0574440d7e5310a9
#
_cell.length_a   1.000
_cell.length_b   1.000
_cell.length_c   1.000
_cell.angle_alpha   90.00
_cell.angle_beta   90.00
_cell.angle_gamma   90.00
#
_symmetry.space_group_name_H-M   'P 1'
#
loop_
_entity.id
_entity.type
_entity.pdbx_description
1 polymer ?
#
loop_
_entity_poly.entity_id
_entity_poly.type
_entity_poly.pdbx_seq_one_letter_code
_entity_poly.pdbx_strand_id
1 'polypeptide(L)'
;MEIIVDKSFTYKAPHDIIWITDQSRFTEIAEISANAILLMPFVSDRGKDGEFAIFRGSRDLAAAEREFGAKNFRRHGQPYYQVLKTLESGGWVIGMRLVDDKATYANAVVYAEVELDGTDKIKVDLSTASLADVKAYDTVEAQLTVTPNGNKKKFPLFCVLSKGRGAYGNDFAVRMVEDKLENSTSMYANYLFELLTNEKGTLKASENITCSLIADARSNGLSSYIESVVANYNNDVVVKVNEDVIEELMTFIKPVADAKNVKPESIDLLVPHADVTYVEITNGELLSKATGLPLKEGSDGDWAGKKFAFSGADAMPNLADKFADFYMGKINSNIFNVLKTGASYVLDANFPIKVKNAMVALVSNRIDMHAYLDCQIQKTPKAVSDWVKTFTCTNWNVSLFSQHMRVVDDASEKEITVTTPYVLSYMLPQHYRDWGSHIPMAGLEKGRVTGVIPDTIMPRVNTLADRDIVYRARCNYISEGEGYDTFEAQVTMYLYDSKLMHTNNARMLSEMAKLLLLTVRNYRFEFTEPEDIKRFVRLANDALAPYKDKVRSLEYEITQTPYQQQKGILNDVLRVLFKDIALYNKVEIVVLGNPTA
;
A
#
# COMPACT_ATOMS: atom_id res chain seq x y z
N MET A 1 -0.86 2.73 17.20
CA MET A 1 -0.06 2.38 18.38
C MET A 1 1.39 2.43 17.93
N GLU A 2 2.12 3.42 18.38
CA GLU A 2 3.56 3.46 18.20
C GLU A 2 4.15 2.39 19.12
N ILE A 3 4.89 1.45 18.57
CA ILE A 3 5.65 0.48 19.39
C ILE A 3 6.90 1.22 19.83
N ILE A 4 6.86 1.80 21.03
CA ILE A 4 8.02 2.42 21.64
C ILE A 4 8.79 1.29 22.34
N VAL A 5 9.86 0.81 21.71
CA VAL A 5 10.88 0.00 22.35
C VAL A 5 11.80 0.95 23.11
N ASP A 6 11.28 1.63 24.11
CA ASP A 6 12.09 2.45 25.00
C ASP A 6 12.17 1.78 26.37
N LYS A 7 13.39 1.57 26.84
CA LYS A 7 13.68 1.05 28.18
C LYS A 7 13.45 2.07 29.29
N SER A 8 13.13 3.32 28.96
CA SER A 8 12.79 4.38 29.89
C SER A 8 11.32 4.76 29.75
N PHE A 9 10.51 4.41 30.74
CA PHE A 9 9.14 4.87 30.84
C PHE A 9 9.11 6.39 31.08
N THR A 10 8.98 7.16 30.02
CA THR A 10 8.59 8.57 30.12
C THR A 10 7.07 8.65 30.06
N TYR A 11 6.43 9.21 31.10
CA TYR A 11 5.00 9.44 31.11
C TYR A 11 4.60 10.37 29.98
N LYS A 12 3.94 9.83 28.96
CA LYS A 12 3.15 10.62 28.02
C LYS A 12 1.67 10.54 28.42
N ALA A 13 0.94 11.63 28.25
CA ALA A 13 -0.49 11.67 28.53
C ALA A 13 -1.21 10.55 27.77
N PRO A 14 -2.24 9.90 28.35
CA PRO A 14 -3.04 8.91 27.67
C PRO A 14 -3.69 9.55 26.44
N HIS A 15 -3.42 9.04 25.28
CA HIS A 15 -4.06 9.46 24.06
C HIS A 15 -5.32 8.62 23.87
N ASP A 16 -6.47 9.23 24.05
CA ASP A 16 -7.75 8.65 23.70
C ASP A 16 -7.89 8.65 22.17
N ILE A 17 -7.54 7.52 21.57
CA ILE A 17 -7.93 7.25 20.20
C ILE A 17 -9.23 6.47 20.28
N ILE A 18 -10.36 7.13 20.01
CA ILE A 18 -11.64 6.46 19.88
C ILE A 18 -11.61 5.64 18.59
N TRP A 19 -11.56 4.33 18.72
CA TRP A 19 -11.71 3.39 17.62
C TRP A 19 -13.08 2.76 17.70
N ILE A 20 -13.88 2.94 16.65
CA ILE A 20 -15.02 2.04 16.43
C ILE A 20 -14.41 0.74 15.90
N THR A 21 -14.26 -0.23 16.78
CA THR A 21 -13.75 -1.56 16.41
C THR A 21 -14.94 -2.35 15.89
N ASP A 22 -15.01 -2.51 14.58
CA ASP A 22 -15.82 -3.57 13.99
C ASP A 22 -15.19 -4.92 14.38
N GLN A 23 -15.92 -5.72 15.16
CA GLN A 23 -15.44 -7.04 15.62
C GLN A 23 -15.19 -8.00 14.44
N SER A 24 -15.84 -7.79 13.29
CA SER A 24 -15.56 -8.55 12.06
C SER A 24 -14.13 -8.34 11.54
N ARG A 25 -13.52 -7.19 11.80
CA ARG A 25 -12.11 -6.93 11.49
C ARG A 25 -11.12 -7.65 12.41
N PHE A 26 -11.50 -8.03 13.63
CA PHE A 26 -10.64 -8.84 14.50
C PHE A 26 -10.45 -10.26 13.97
N THR A 27 -11.48 -10.86 13.41
CA THR A 27 -11.39 -12.16 12.73
C THR A 27 -10.51 -12.07 11.49
N GLU A 28 -10.63 -10.98 10.71
CA GLU A 28 -9.76 -10.71 9.57
C GLU A 28 -8.28 -10.49 9.96
N ILE A 29 -8.00 -9.81 11.08
CA ILE A 29 -6.62 -9.59 11.55
C ILE A 29 -5.99 -10.90 12.08
N ALA A 30 -6.76 -11.78 12.70
CA ALA A 30 -6.29 -13.10 13.09
C ALA A 30 -6.01 -13.99 11.86
N GLU A 31 -6.83 -13.91 10.81
CA GLU A 31 -6.56 -14.55 9.52
C GLU A 31 -5.35 -13.91 8.81
N ILE A 32 -5.21 -12.57 8.88
CA ILE A 32 -4.05 -11.84 8.36
C ILE A 32 -2.74 -12.28 9.01
N SER A 33 -2.74 -12.62 10.29
CA SER A 33 -1.53 -13.10 10.97
C SER A 33 -1.06 -14.49 10.50
N ALA A 34 -1.97 -15.30 9.95
CA ALA A 34 -1.67 -16.62 9.40
C ALA A 34 -1.20 -16.58 7.93
N ASN A 35 -1.36 -15.45 7.22
CA ASN A 35 -0.98 -15.30 5.83
C ASN A 35 0.36 -14.54 5.69
N ALA A 36 1.14 -14.89 4.67
CA ALA A 36 2.32 -14.11 4.31
C ALA A 36 1.90 -12.77 3.72
N ILE A 37 2.12 -11.67 4.45
CA ILE A 37 1.71 -10.32 4.07
C ILE A 37 2.95 -9.46 3.78
N LEU A 38 3.16 -9.16 2.52
CA LEU A 38 4.22 -8.27 2.05
C LEU A 38 3.84 -6.81 2.27
N LEU A 39 4.74 -6.03 2.85
CA LEU A 39 4.69 -4.56 2.81
C LEU A 39 5.69 -4.05 1.78
N MET A 40 5.20 -3.33 0.75
CA MET A 40 6.07 -2.92 -0.35
C MET A 40 5.67 -1.56 -0.93
N PRO A 41 6.58 -0.56 -0.91
CA PRO A 41 6.44 0.64 -1.74
C PRO A 41 6.84 0.30 -3.18
N PHE A 42 6.16 0.90 -4.15
CA PHE A 42 6.46 0.68 -5.55
C PHE A 42 6.15 1.92 -6.40
N VAL A 43 6.71 1.94 -7.60
CA VAL A 43 6.39 2.91 -8.65
C VAL A 43 5.51 2.22 -9.69
N SER A 44 4.49 2.91 -10.17
CA SER A 44 3.59 2.43 -11.21
C SER A 44 3.06 3.59 -12.06
N ASP A 45 2.50 3.28 -13.23
CA ASP A 45 2.06 4.31 -14.17
C ASP A 45 0.81 5.06 -13.71
N ARG A 46 -0.05 4.44 -12.88
CA ARG A 46 -1.34 4.99 -12.47
C ARG A 46 -1.71 4.56 -11.04
N GLY A 47 -2.84 5.02 -10.56
CA GLY A 47 -3.41 4.65 -9.26
C GLY A 47 -3.15 5.68 -8.17
N LYS A 48 -3.84 5.50 -7.04
CA LYS A 48 -3.73 6.37 -5.87
C LYS A 48 -2.33 6.29 -5.27
N ASP A 49 -1.77 7.43 -4.88
CA ASP A 49 -0.44 7.54 -4.29
C ASP A 49 -0.49 7.96 -2.81
N GLY A 50 0.56 7.63 -2.06
CA GLY A 50 0.72 8.03 -0.65
C GLY A 50 -0.20 7.32 0.35
N GLU A 51 -1.07 6.44 -0.09
CA GLU A 51 -1.94 5.63 0.76
C GLU A 51 -1.67 4.14 0.59
N PHE A 52 -2.01 3.37 1.63
CA PHE A 52 -1.89 1.91 1.59
C PHE A 52 -3.05 1.29 0.82
N ALA A 53 -2.73 0.52 -0.22
CA ALA A 53 -3.63 -0.39 -0.90
C ALA A 53 -3.43 -1.81 -0.36
N ILE A 54 -4.53 -2.52 -0.09
CA ILE A 54 -4.52 -3.87 0.47
C ILE A 54 -5.11 -4.84 -0.55
N PHE A 55 -4.32 -5.82 -0.96
CA PHE A 55 -4.73 -6.87 -1.89
C PHE A 55 -4.59 -8.26 -1.25
N ARG A 56 -5.57 -9.11 -1.45
CA ARG A 56 -5.76 -10.38 -0.74
C ARG A 56 -5.63 -11.58 -1.67
N GLY A 57 -4.41 -11.89 -2.05
CA GLY A 57 -4.10 -13.07 -2.85
C GLY A 57 -4.42 -12.95 -4.34
N SER A 58 -4.43 -14.07 -5.04
CA SER A 58 -4.54 -14.14 -6.50
C SER A 58 -5.84 -13.57 -7.07
N ARG A 59 -6.92 -13.58 -6.31
CA ARG A 59 -8.21 -12.99 -6.73
C ARG A 59 -8.14 -11.47 -6.96
N ASP A 60 -7.24 -10.79 -6.24
CA ASP A 60 -7.08 -9.33 -6.33
C ASP A 60 -6.00 -8.92 -7.33
N LEU A 61 -5.32 -9.87 -7.99
CA LEU A 61 -4.27 -9.59 -8.96
C LEU A 61 -4.77 -8.69 -10.11
N ALA A 62 -5.89 -9.06 -10.73
CA ALA A 62 -6.48 -8.26 -11.80
C ALA A 62 -6.95 -6.86 -11.33
N ALA A 63 -7.40 -6.75 -10.07
CA ALA A 63 -7.74 -5.45 -9.48
C ALA A 63 -6.50 -4.58 -9.27
N ALA A 64 -5.38 -5.16 -8.81
CA ALA A 64 -4.12 -4.45 -8.65
C ALA A 64 -3.56 -3.95 -9.99
N GLU A 65 -3.57 -4.79 -11.03
CA GLU A 65 -3.14 -4.39 -12.38
C GLU A 65 -4.04 -3.32 -13.00
N ARG A 66 -5.35 -3.38 -12.75
CA ARG A 66 -6.28 -2.35 -13.21
C ARG A 66 -6.05 -1.02 -12.48
N GLU A 67 -5.80 -1.05 -11.17
CA GLU A 67 -5.59 0.15 -10.37
C GLU A 67 -4.23 0.80 -10.66
N PHE A 68 -3.15 0.00 -10.73
CA PHE A 68 -1.79 0.53 -10.82
C PHE A 68 -1.16 0.43 -12.22
N GLY A 69 -1.84 -0.23 -13.15
CA GLY A 69 -1.38 -0.38 -14.54
C GLY A 69 -0.58 -1.67 -14.78
N ALA A 70 -0.35 -1.95 -16.05
CA ALA A 70 0.41 -3.11 -16.49
C ALA A 70 1.88 -3.02 -16.07
N LYS A 71 2.49 -4.17 -15.79
CA LYS A 71 3.89 -4.24 -15.40
C LYS A 71 4.84 -3.79 -16.52
N ASN A 72 5.87 -3.01 -16.16
CA ASN A 72 6.93 -2.54 -17.03
C ASN A 72 8.23 -2.44 -16.24
N PHE A 73 9.14 -3.40 -16.41
CA PHE A 73 10.34 -3.49 -15.59
C PHE A 73 11.25 -2.27 -15.68
N ARG A 74 11.32 -1.64 -16.87
CA ARG A 74 12.13 -0.44 -17.05
C ARG A 74 11.62 0.74 -16.21
N ARG A 75 10.29 0.90 -16.10
CA ARG A 75 9.66 2.02 -15.37
C ARG A 75 9.39 1.73 -13.91
N HIS A 76 8.98 0.51 -13.59
CA HIS A 76 8.50 0.16 -12.26
C HIS A 76 9.55 -0.57 -11.43
N GLY A 77 10.57 -1.14 -12.07
CA GLY A 77 11.62 -1.92 -11.40
C GLY A 77 11.10 -3.21 -10.77
N GLN A 78 11.97 -3.85 -9.99
CA GLN A 78 11.66 -5.08 -9.27
C GLN A 78 10.53 -4.95 -8.23
N PRO A 79 10.33 -3.81 -7.49
CA PRO A 79 9.32 -3.72 -6.44
C PRO A 79 7.90 -4.03 -6.91
N TYR A 80 7.45 -3.45 -8.01
CA TYR A 80 6.08 -3.69 -8.51
C TYR A 80 5.89 -5.13 -8.97
N TYR A 81 6.92 -5.73 -9.57
CA TYR A 81 6.91 -7.15 -9.94
C TYR A 81 6.80 -8.06 -8.72
N GLN A 82 7.48 -7.73 -7.62
CA GLN A 82 7.35 -8.49 -6.37
C GLN A 82 5.93 -8.41 -5.78
N VAL A 83 5.27 -7.25 -5.88
CA VAL A 83 3.85 -7.10 -5.52
C VAL A 83 2.99 -8.07 -6.31
N LEU A 84 3.08 -8.06 -7.64
CA LEU A 84 2.26 -8.92 -8.50
C LEU A 84 2.59 -10.41 -8.30
N LYS A 85 3.88 -10.78 -8.20
CA LYS A 85 4.29 -12.18 -7.96
C LYS A 85 3.85 -12.71 -6.59
N THR A 86 3.82 -11.86 -5.56
CA THR A 86 3.26 -12.23 -4.25
C THR A 86 1.78 -12.54 -4.37
N LEU A 87 1.01 -11.72 -5.10
CA LEU A 87 -0.42 -11.94 -5.33
C LEU A 87 -0.68 -13.20 -6.16
N GLU A 88 0.04 -13.40 -7.27
CA GLU A 88 -0.04 -14.62 -8.09
C GLU A 88 0.13 -15.89 -7.25
N SER A 89 1.01 -15.85 -6.25
CA SER A 89 1.31 -16.98 -5.36
C SER A 89 0.35 -17.13 -4.18
N GLY A 90 -0.70 -16.31 -4.12
CA GLY A 90 -1.71 -16.34 -3.07
C GLY A 90 -1.32 -15.60 -1.78
N GLY A 91 -0.18 -14.90 -1.77
CA GLY A 91 0.20 -14.00 -0.67
C GLY A 91 -0.63 -12.72 -0.66
N TRP A 92 -0.62 -12.02 0.46
CA TRP A 92 -1.26 -10.72 0.60
C TRP A 92 -0.23 -9.60 0.46
N VAL A 93 -0.69 -8.45 0.01
CA VAL A 93 0.17 -7.27 -0.17
C VAL A 93 -0.49 -6.05 0.44
N ILE A 94 0.28 -5.32 1.23
CA ILE A 94 0.02 -3.95 1.64
C ILE A 94 0.99 -3.08 0.84
N GLY A 95 0.51 -2.51 -0.24
CA GLY A 95 1.31 -1.73 -1.17
C GLY A 95 1.09 -0.23 -1.03
N MET A 96 2.08 0.57 -1.44
CA MET A 96 1.92 2.01 -1.58
C MET A 96 2.62 2.49 -2.84
N ARG A 97 1.86 3.15 -3.70
CA ARG A 97 2.43 3.83 -4.87
C ARG A 97 3.21 5.07 -4.43
N LEU A 98 4.44 5.17 -4.89
CA LEU A 98 5.29 6.36 -4.73
C LEU A 98 5.34 7.15 -6.03
N VAL A 99 5.36 8.47 -5.90
CA VAL A 99 5.45 9.43 -7.01
C VAL A 99 6.46 10.51 -6.68
N ASP A 100 6.89 11.25 -7.69
CA ASP A 100 7.75 12.43 -7.52
C ASP A 100 7.04 13.55 -6.73
N ASP A 101 7.79 14.39 -6.02
CA ASP A 101 7.24 15.52 -5.26
C ASP A 101 6.65 16.61 -6.17
N LYS A 102 7.10 16.68 -7.42
CA LYS A 102 6.59 17.60 -8.42
C LYS A 102 5.46 17.01 -9.26
N ALA A 103 5.09 15.74 -9.00
CA ALA A 103 3.94 15.14 -9.69
C ALA A 103 2.64 15.87 -9.32
N THR A 104 1.76 16.05 -10.30
CA THR A 104 0.51 16.80 -10.18
C THR A 104 -0.69 15.94 -10.56
N TYR A 105 -1.86 16.31 -10.02
CA TYR A 105 -3.13 15.72 -10.41
C TYR A 105 -3.60 16.30 -11.75
N ALA A 106 -4.09 15.45 -12.64
CA ALA A 106 -4.88 15.90 -13.76
C ALA A 106 -6.22 16.42 -13.25
N ASN A 107 -6.68 17.54 -13.76
CA ASN A 107 -7.90 18.17 -13.27
C ASN A 107 -8.65 18.94 -14.35
N ALA A 108 -9.91 19.24 -14.08
CA ALA A 108 -10.74 20.14 -14.87
C ALA A 108 -11.75 20.82 -13.94
N VAL A 109 -11.83 22.14 -14.01
CA VAL A 109 -12.81 22.94 -13.28
C VAL A 109 -13.88 23.42 -14.26
N VAL A 110 -15.13 23.26 -13.85
CA VAL A 110 -16.29 23.80 -14.55
C VAL A 110 -16.69 25.13 -13.91
N TYR A 111 -16.78 26.17 -14.74
CA TYR A 111 -17.18 27.50 -14.32
C TYR A 111 -18.51 27.89 -14.97
N ALA A 112 -19.36 28.57 -14.19
CA ALA A 112 -20.52 29.29 -14.68
C ALA A 112 -20.27 30.81 -14.49
N GLU A 113 -20.20 31.55 -15.57
CA GLU A 113 -20.25 33.02 -15.54
C GLU A 113 -21.73 33.42 -15.60
N VAL A 114 -22.25 33.95 -14.48
CA VAL A 114 -23.67 34.24 -14.29
C VAL A 114 -23.91 35.74 -14.33
N GLU A 115 -24.87 36.18 -15.16
CA GLU A 115 -25.38 37.54 -15.25
C GLU A 115 -26.88 37.56 -14.97
N LEU A 116 -27.34 38.51 -14.16
CA LEU A 116 -28.77 38.77 -13.97
C LEU A 116 -29.23 39.86 -14.90
N ASP A 117 -30.20 39.55 -15.77
CA ASP A 117 -30.85 40.52 -16.64
C ASP A 117 -32.16 40.99 -15.99
N GLY A 118 -32.02 41.98 -15.10
CA GLY A 118 -33.10 42.41 -14.20
C GLY A 118 -33.46 41.35 -13.17
N THR A 119 -34.77 41.24 -12.88
CA THR A 119 -35.31 40.17 -12.02
C THR A 119 -35.97 39.04 -12.81
N ASP A 120 -35.87 39.07 -14.14
CA ASP A 120 -36.64 38.17 -15.00
C ASP A 120 -35.83 37.03 -15.62
N LYS A 121 -34.53 37.23 -15.80
CA LYS A 121 -33.67 36.28 -16.50
C LYS A 121 -32.31 36.06 -15.84
N ILE A 122 -31.82 34.84 -15.98
CA ILE A 122 -30.45 34.44 -15.65
C ILE A 122 -29.77 34.04 -16.96
N LYS A 123 -28.63 34.67 -17.23
CA LYS A 123 -27.77 34.27 -18.35
C LYS A 123 -26.55 33.57 -17.79
N VAL A 124 -26.25 32.39 -18.28
CA VAL A 124 -25.12 31.57 -17.86
C VAL A 124 -24.23 31.28 -19.04
N ASP A 125 -22.94 31.54 -18.90
CA ASP A 125 -21.93 31.08 -19.88
C ASP A 125 -21.02 30.06 -19.23
N LEU A 126 -21.09 28.79 -19.70
CA LEU A 126 -20.28 27.73 -19.19
C LEU A 126 -18.89 27.73 -19.82
N SER A 127 -17.87 27.60 -18.99
CA SER A 127 -16.49 27.51 -19.42
C SER A 127 -15.72 26.53 -18.57
N THR A 128 -14.54 26.12 -19.05
CA THR A 128 -13.66 25.19 -18.32
C THR A 128 -12.24 25.70 -18.28
N ALA A 129 -11.55 25.38 -17.19
CA ALA A 129 -10.11 25.59 -17.07
C ALA A 129 -9.50 24.45 -16.25
N SER A 130 -8.19 24.36 -16.24
CA SER A 130 -7.46 23.47 -15.34
C SER A 130 -6.67 24.30 -14.34
N LEU A 131 -6.58 23.83 -13.10
CA LEU A 131 -5.72 24.41 -12.08
C LEU A 131 -4.28 23.93 -12.31
N ALA A 132 -3.33 24.84 -12.26
CA ALA A 132 -1.92 24.51 -12.38
C ALA A 132 -1.37 23.98 -11.04
N ASP A 133 -0.41 23.05 -11.11
CA ASP A 133 0.43 22.59 -9.98
C ASP A 133 -0.36 22.03 -8.78
N VAL A 134 -1.47 21.34 -9.02
CA VAL A 134 -2.28 20.70 -7.96
C VAL A 134 -1.57 19.46 -7.44
N LYS A 135 -1.16 19.49 -6.16
CA LYS A 135 -0.41 18.41 -5.48
C LYS A 135 -1.15 17.77 -4.30
N ALA A 136 -2.25 18.35 -3.85
CA ALA A 136 -3.06 17.84 -2.77
C ALA A 136 -4.54 18.16 -2.98
N TYR A 137 -5.44 17.24 -2.68
CA TYR A 137 -6.88 17.44 -2.80
C TYR A 137 -7.40 18.56 -1.90
N ASP A 138 -6.91 18.61 -0.64
CA ASP A 138 -7.41 19.54 0.38
C ASP A 138 -7.12 21.01 0.05
N THR A 139 -6.21 21.25 -0.92
CA THR A 139 -5.88 22.60 -1.36
C THR A 139 -6.76 23.10 -2.51
N VAL A 140 -7.54 22.21 -3.13
CA VAL A 140 -8.33 22.53 -4.31
C VAL A 140 -9.55 23.37 -3.95
N GLU A 141 -10.28 23.00 -2.93
CA GLU A 141 -11.48 23.71 -2.47
C GLU A 141 -11.19 25.20 -2.22
N ALA A 142 -10.09 25.51 -1.54
CA ALA A 142 -9.65 26.88 -1.29
C ALA A 142 -9.27 27.68 -2.56
N GLN A 143 -8.99 26.98 -3.67
CA GLN A 143 -8.71 27.61 -4.97
C GLN A 143 -9.98 27.88 -5.78
N LEU A 144 -11.09 27.23 -5.43
CA LEU A 144 -12.39 27.45 -6.06
C LEU A 144 -13.04 28.69 -5.46
N THR A 145 -12.75 29.85 -6.01
CA THR A 145 -13.24 31.14 -5.51
C THR A 145 -14.03 31.91 -6.57
N VAL A 146 -15.07 32.63 -6.12
CA VAL A 146 -15.88 33.47 -7.01
C VAL A 146 -15.06 34.65 -7.51
N THR A 147 -15.12 34.90 -8.81
CA THR A 147 -14.43 36.02 -9.43
C THR A 147 -15.44 37.03 -10.00
N PRO A 148 -15.49 38.28 -9.49
CA PRO A 148 -16.33 39.34 -10.06
C PRO A 148 -15.87 39.73 -11.46
N ASN A 149 -16.83 39.91 -12.37
CA ASN A 149 -16.55 40.39 -13.74
C ASN A 149 -17.61 41.43 -14.15
N GLY A 150 -17.48 42.66 -13.68
CA GLY A 150 -18.48 43.71 -13.86
C GLY A 150 -19.82 43.36 -13.22
N ASN A 151 -20.89 43.28 -14.05
CA ASN A 151 -22.22 42.87 -13.60
C ASN A 151 -22.39 41.33 -13.53
N LYS A 152 -21.37 40.59 -13.91
CA LYS A 152 -21.33 39.16 -13.90
C LYS A 152 -20.47 38.64 -12.75
N LYS A 153 -20.73 37.41 -12.33
CA LYS A 153 -19.85 36.68 -11.42
C LYS A 153 -19.50 35.34 -12.05
N LYS A 154 -18.24 34.97 -11.93
CA LYS A 154 -17.74 33.66 -12.37
C LYS A 154 -17.62 32.74 -11.17
N PHE A 155 -18.45 31.69 -11.16
CA PHE A 155 -18.54 30.69 -10.09
C PHE A 155 -17.86 29.41 -10.53
N PRO A 156 -16.83 28.90 -9.82
CA PRO A 156 -16.33 27.55 -10.00
C PRO A 156 -17.31 26.55 -9.37
N LEU A 157 -18.04 25.82 -10.21
CA LEU A 157 -19.10 24.92 -9.74
C LEU A 157 -18.56 23.65 -9.11
N PHE A 158 -17.57 23.04 -9.74
CA PHE A 158 -16.85 21.87 -9.23
C PHE A 158 -15.53 21.67 -9.97
N CYS A 159 -14.64 20.92 -9.33
CA CYS A 159 -13.38 20.46 -9.91
C CYS A 159 -13.35 18.93 -9.92
N VAL A 160 -13.07 18.34 -11.07
CA VAL A 160 -12.78 16.90 -11.18
C VAL A 160 -11.29 16.70 -11.19
N LEU A 161 -10.78 15.76 -10.37
CA LEU A 161 -9.37 15.41 -10.30
C LEU A 161 -9.18 13.91 -10.52
N SER A 162 -8.05 13.54 -11.13
CA SER A 162 -7.61 12.13 -11.10
C SER A 162 -7.37 11.68 -9.66
N LYS A 163 -7.60 10.39 -9.35
CA LYS A 163 -7.46 9.87 -7.96
C LYS A 163 -6.02 9.81 -7.48
N GLY A 164 -5.05 9.78 -8.37
CA GLY A 164 -3.62 9.84 -8.06
C GLY A 164 -2.89 10.83 -8.96
N ARG A 165 -1.75 11.30 -8.50
CA ARG A 165 -0.87 12.17 -9.28
C ARG A 165 -0.23 11.42 -10.43
N GLY A 166 -0.03 12.08 -11.56
CA GLY A 166 0.66 11.53 -12.72
C GLY A 166 0.00 11.89 -14.04
N ALA A 167 0.76 11.72 -15.12
CA ALA A 167 0.32 12.03 -16.49
C ALA A 167 -0.87 11.15 -16.96
N TYR A 168 -1.07 9.98 -16.37
CA TYR A 168 -2.16 9.07 -16.74
C TYR A 168 -3.55 9.68 -16.56
N GLY A 169 -3.69 10.62 -15.62
CA GLY A 169 -4.96 11.30 -15.38
C GLY A 169 -5.43 12.14 -16.57
N ASN A 170 -4.53 12.52 -17.49
CA ASN A 170 -4.88 13.24 -18.71
C ASN A 170 -5.61 12.36 -19.75
N ASP A 171 -5.65 11.04 -19.55
CA ASP A 171 -6.42 10.11 -20.38
C ASP A 171 -7.89 10.03 -19.98
N PHE A 172 -8.28 10.70 -18.90
CA PHE A 172 -9.66 10.77 -18.45
C PHE A 172 -10.39 11.99 -18.99
N ALA A 173 -11.67 11.79 -19.26
CA ALA A 173 -12.62 12.88 -19.49
C ALA A 173 -13.91 12.59 -18.72
N VAL A 174 -14.67 13.61 -18.37
CA VAL A 174 -15.94 13.44 -17.68
C VAL A 174 -17.08 13.99 -18.53
N ARG A 175 -18.24 13.33 -18.43
CA ARG A 175 -19.46 13.78 -19.08
C ARG A 175 -20.57 13.87 -18.04
N MET A 176 -21.41 14.87 -18.16
CA MET A 176 -22.60 15.01 -17.34
C MET A 176 -23.79 15.26 -18.26
N VAL A 177 -24.86 14.55 -18.03
CA VAL A 177 -26.13 14.71 -18.74
C VAL A 177 -27.27 14.82 -17.74
N GLU A 178 -28.35 15.47 -18.13
CA GLU A 178 -29.56 15.55 -17.33
C GLU A 178 -30.09 14.15 -17.01
N ASP A 179 -30.41 13.92 -15.74
CA ASP A 179 -31.10 12.68 -15.32
C ASP A 179 -32.60 12.85 -15.57
N LYS A 180 -33.07 12.21 -16.63
CA LYS A 180 -34.50 12.24 -17.04
C LYS A 180 -35.38 11.21 -16.34
N LEU A 181 -35.07 10.81 -15.11
CA LEU A 181 -35.95 9.93 -14.36
C LEU A 181 -37.31 10.60 -14.13
N GLU A 182 -38.34 10.11 -14.82
CA GLU A 182 -39.72 10.66 -14.86
C GLU A 182 -40.41 10.78 -13.50
N ASN A 183 -39.86 10.25 -12.43
CA ASN A 183 -40.43 10.24 -11.08
C ASN A 183 -39.52 10.89 -10.01
N SER A 184 -38.57 11.70 -10.40
CA SER A 184 -37.73 12.41 -9.45
C SER A 184 -38.57 13.53 -8.79
N THR A 185 -39.08 13.27 -7.59
CA THR A 185 -39.63 14.29 -6.70
C THR A 185 -38.51 15.15 -6.06
N SER A 186 -37.29 15.03 -6.54
CA SER A 186 -36.15 15.77 -6.08
C SER A 186 -36.31 17.25 -6.42
N MET A 187 -36.24 18.11 -5.40
CA MET A 187 -36.23 19.56 -5.56
C MET A 187 -34.88 20.09 -6.08
N TYR A 188 -33.95 19.21 -6.41
CA TYR A 188 -32.59 19.51 -6.81
C TYR A 188 -32.34 19.01 -8.22
N ALA A 189 -31.54 19.75 -8.98
CA ALA A 189 -31.08 19.30 -10.28
C ALA A 189 -30.23 18.03 -10.12
N ASN A 190 -30.65 16.93 -10.77
CA ASN A 190 -29.91 15.68 -10.79
C ASN A 190 -29.23 15.50 -12.15
N TYR A 191 -27.99 15.01 -12.09
CA TYR A 191 -27.19 14.72 -13.26
C TYR A 191 -26.72 13.26 -13.25
N LEU A 192 -26.54 12.71 -14.42
CA LEU A 192 -25.81 11.47 -14.64
C LEU A 192 -24.34 11.84 -14.91
N PHE A 193 -23.47 11.46 -13.98
CA PHE A 193 -22.03 11.61 -14.13
C PHE A 193 -21.45 10.35 -14.75
N GLU A 194 -20.65 10.52 -15.81
CA GLU A 194 -19.94 9.44 -16.49
C GLU A 194 -18.45 9.78 -16.57
N LEU A 195 -17.60 8.82 -16.21
CA LEU A 195 -16.18 8.87 -16.51
C LEU A 195 -15.92 8.24 -17.88
N LEU A 196 -15.22 8.95 -18.73
CA LEU A 196 -14.75 8.50 -20.03
C LEU A 196 -13.25 8.20 -19.92
N THR A 197 -12.85 6.98 -20.25
CA THR A 197 -11.44 6.57 -20.26
C THR A 197 -10.99 6.37 -21.70
N ASN A 198 -9.87 6.96 -22.08
CA ASN A 198 -9.28 6.78 -23.39
C ASN A 198 -8.48 5.46 -23.42
N GLU A 199 -9.07 4.41 -23.98
CA GLU A 199 -8.39 3.13 -24.23
C GLU A 199 -7.98 3.03 -25.69
N LYS A 200 -6.69 3.20 -25.98
CA LYS A 200 -6.10 3.09 -27.34
C LYS A 200 -6.81 3.95 -28.39
N GLY A 201 -7.19 5.18 -28.02
CA GLY A 201 -7.86 6.12 -28.91
C GLY A 201 -9.38 5.98 -28.97
N THR A 202 -9.96 5.08 -28.21
CA THR A 202 -11.42 4.89 -28.09
C THR A 202 -11.87 5.29 -26.69
N LEU A 203 -12.81 6.23 -26.60
CA LEU A 203 -13.42 6.61 -25.31
C LEU A 203 -14.42 5.55 -24.89
N LYS A 204 -14.24 5.00 -23.71
CA LYS A 204 -15.19 4.10 -23.05
C LYS A 204 -15.80 4.80 -21.86
N ALA A 205 -17.12 4.78 -21.77
CA ALA A 205 -17.85 5.29 -20.62
C ALA A 205 -17.87 4.26 -19.47
N SER A 206 -17.70 4.75 -18.23
CA SER A 206 -18.00 4.00 -17.03
C SER A 206 -19.52 3.90 -16.79
N GLU A 207 -19.90 3.25 -15.69
CA GLU A 207 -21.28 3.28 -15.22
C GLU A 207 -21.73 4.71 -14.91
N ASN A 208 -23.02 4.98 -15.17
CA ASN A 208 -23.64 6.26 -14.87
C ASN A 208 -23.92 6.39 -13.37
N ILE A 209 -23.55 7.52 -12.81
CA ILE A 209 -23.74 7.83 -11.38
C ILE A 209 -24.67 9.03 -11.28
N THR A 210 -25.85 8.85 -10.67
CA THR A 210 -26.76 9.97 -10.37
C THR A 210 -26.15 10.85 -9.30
N CYS A 211 -26.01 12.16 -9.57
CA CYS A 211 -25.41 13.11 -8.65
C CYS A 211 -26.08 14.50 -8.69
N SER A 212 -25.83 15.29 -7.66
CA SER A 212 -26.25 16.69 -7.54
C SER A 212 -25.09 17.54 -6.97
N LEU A 213 -25.06 18.82 -7.30
CA LEU A 213 -24.11 19.77 -6.71
C LEU A 213 -24.53 20.27 -5.32
N ILE A 214 -25.75 19.96 -4.88
CA ILE A 214 -26.29 20.40 -3.60
C ILE A 214 -25.95 19.37 -2.51
N ALA A 215 -25.28 19.80 -1.43
CA ALA A 215 -24.79 18.92 -0.37
C ALA A 215 -25.89 18.07 0.30
N ASP A 216 -27.07 18.65 0.52
CA ASP A 216 -28.21 17.97 1.16
C ASP A 216 -29.08 17.16 0.19
N ALA A 217 -28.74 17.12 -1.09
CA ALA A 217 -29.50 16.39 -2.10
C ALA A 217 -29.52 14.88 -1.81
N ARG A 218 -30.73 14.29 -1.97
CA ARG A 218 -30.93 12.85 -1.76
C ARG A 218 -31.75 12.24 -2.87
N SER A 219 -31.36 11.04 -3.27
CA SER A 219 -32.12 10.18 -4.17
C SER A 219 -32.40 8.86 -3.46
N ASN A 220 -33.67 8.45 -3.39
CA ASN A 220 -34.12 7.23 -2.68
C ASN A 220 -33.59 7.13 -1.22
N GLY A 221 -33.51 8.27 -0.51
CA GLY A 221 -33.01 8.33 0.88
C GLY A 221 -31.49 8.31 1.05
N LEU A 222 -30.74 8.07 -0.02
CA LEU A 222 -29.27 8.10 -0.04
C LEU A 222 -28.78 9.47 -0.50
N SER A 223 -27.61 9.89 -0.03
CA SER A 223 -26.96 11.12 -0.51
C SER A 223 -26.71 11.00 -2.02
N SER A 224 -27.09 12.04 -2.77
CA SER A 224 -26.74 12.21 -4.17
C SER A 224 -25.69 13.30 -4.40
N TYR A 225 -25.08 13.82 -3.33
CA TYR A 225 -24.02 14.83 -3.41
C TYR A 225 -22.82 14.30 -4.19
N ILE A 226 -22.41 15.04 -5.23
CA ILE A 226 -21.43 14.59 -6.22
C ILE A 226 -20.11 14.12 -5.61
N GLU A 227 -19.55 14.84 -4.61
CA GLU A 227 -18.32 14.41 -3.96
C GLU A 227 -18.46 13.03 -3.33
N SER A 228 -19.53 12.82 -2.56
CA SER A 228 -19.77 11.56 -1.83
C SER A 228 -20.04 10.40 -2.80
N VAL A 229 -20.87 10.64 -3.82
CA VAL A 229 -21.28 9.58 -4.75
C VAL A 229 -20.12 9.16 -5.63
N VAL A 230 -19.39 10.12 -6.22
CA VAL A 230 -18.22 9.81 -7.06
C VAL A 230 -17.13 9.13 -6.22
N ALA A 231 -16.86 9.57 -5.00
CA ALA A 231 -15.89 8.94 -4.11
C ALA A 231 -16.24 7.48 -3.78
N ASN A 232 -17.53 7.15 -3.67
CA ASN A 232 -17.99 5.79 -3.31
C ASN A 232 -18.06 4.83 -4.50
N TYR A 233 -18.39 5.33 -5.69
CA TYR A 233 -18.67 4.49 -6.86
C TYR A 233 -17.59 4.55 -7.94
N ASN A 234 -16.64 5.50 -7.86
CA ASN A 234 -15.57 5.63 -8.83
C ASN A 234 -14.19 5.53 -8.17
N ASN A 235 -13.31 4.72 -8.76
CA ASN A 235 -11.95 4.51 -8.27
C ASN A 235 -10.88 5.33 -9.01
N ASP A 236 -11.23 6.04 -10.07
CA ASP A 236 -10.27 6.71 -10.96
C ASP A 236 -10.26 8.23 -10.82
N VAL A 237 -11.36 8.83 -10.37
CA VAL A 237 -11.51 10.28 -10.18
C VAL A 237 -12.12 10.65 -8.83
N VAL A 238 -11.91 11.89 -8.45
CA VAL A 238 -12.51 12.54 -7.27
C VAL A 238 -13.09 13.87 -7.72
N VAL A 239 -14.23 14.28 -7.16
CA VAL A 239 -14.80 15.60 -7.39
C VAL A 239 -14.64 16.43 -6.12
N LYS A 240 -14.37 17.73 -6.29
CA LYS A 240 -14.34 18.74 -5.25
C LYS A 240 -15.29 19.90 -5.57
N VAL A 241 -16.08 20.28 -4.60
CA VAL A 241 -17.02 21.42 -4.65
C VAL A 241 -16.69 22.35 -3.50
N ASN A 242 -16.73 23.63 -3.72
CA ASN A 242 -16.70 24.59 -2.61
C ASN A 242 -18.15 24.96 -2.27
N GLU A 243 -18.65 24.48 -1.14
CA GLU A 243 -20.04 24.69 -0.72
C GLU A 243 -20.37 26.18 -0.53
N ASP A 244 -19.44 26.99 -0.02
CA ASP A 244 -19.62 28.43 0.13
C ASP A 244 -19.86 29.13 -1.22
N VAL A 245 -19.20 28.65 -2.27
CA VAL A 245 -19.38 29.15 -3.64
C VAL A 245 -20.77 28.81 -4.18
N ILE A 246 -21.25 27.60 -3.90
CA ILE A 246 -22.60 27.17 -4.29
C ILE A 246 -23.66 27.98 -3.52
N GLU A 247 -23.47 28.22 -2.23
CA GLU A 247 -24.36 29.07 -1.43
C GLU A 247 -24.37 30.50 -1.92
N GLU A 248 -23.20 31.09 -2.27
CA GLU A 248 -23.12 32.41 -2.87
C GLU A 248 -23.84 32.46 -4.23
N LEU A 249 -23.70 31.43 -5.07
CA LEU A 249 -24.42 31.31 -6.33
C LEU A 249 -25.94 31.29 -6.10
N MET A 250 -26.44 30.47 -5.20
CA MET A 250 -27.86 30.39 -4.85
C MET A 250 -28.41 31.74 -4.35
N THR A 251 -27.61 32.44 -3.53
CA THR A 251 -27.93 33.79 -3.07
C THR A 251 -27.95 34.80 -4.23
N PHE A 252 -27.02 34.69 -5.17
CA PHE A 252 -26.90 35.59 -6.32
C PHE A 252 -28.10 35.45 -7.27
N ILE A 253 -28.57 34.24 -7.55
CA ILE A 253 -29.71 33.99 -8.46
C ILE A 253 -31.09 34.14 -7.76
N LYS A 254 -31.11 34.27 -6.44
CA LYS A 254 -32.35 34.36 -5.63
C LYS A 254 -33.35 35.38 -6.12
N PRO A 255 -32.99 36.63 -6.52
CA PRO A 255 -33.97 37.60 -6.99
C PRO A 255 -34.83 37.09 -8.16
N VAL A 256 -34.21 36.38 -9.12
CA VAL A 256 -34.94 35.78 -10.25
C VAL A 256 -35.76 34.57 -9.81
N ALA A 257 -35.22 33.71 -8.93
CA ALA A 257 -35.93 32.59 -8.37
C ALA A 257 -37.22 33.03 -7.66
N ASP A 258 -37.13 34.05 -6.78
CA ASP A 258 -38.28 34.62 -6.05
C ASP A 258 -39.31 35.22 -7.03
N ALA A 259 -38.87 35.94 -8.09
CA ALA A 259 -39.76 36.51 -9.11
C ALA A 259 -40.50 35.42 -9.91
N LYS A 260 -39.89 34.25 -10.09
CA LYS A 260 -40.50 33.09 -10.78
C LYS A 260 -41.20 32.12 -9.85
N ASN A 261 -41.23 32.38 -8.55
CA ASN A 261 -41.82 31.54 -7.50
C ASN A 261 -41.25 30.11 -7.51
N VAL A 262 -39.93 30.00 -7.69
CA VAL A 262 -39.17 28.74 -7.65
C VAL A 262 -38.09 28.83 -6.60
N LYS A 263 -37.57 27.68 -6.16
CA LYS A 263 -36.41 27.67 -5.26
C LYS A 263 -35.12 27.81 -6.04
N PRO A 264 -34.11 28.58 -5.58
CA PRO A 264 -32.82 28.68 -6.24
C PRO A 264 -32.19 27.31 -6.54
N GLU A 265 -32.30 26.37 -5.59
CA GLU A 265 -31.73 25.01 -5.69
C GLU A 265 -32.40 24.17 -6.80
N SER A 266 -33.60 24.56 -7.27
CA SER A 266 -34.28 23.86 -8.37
C SER A 266 -33.91 24.39 -9.75
N ILE A 267 -33.12 25.46 -9.82
CA ILE A 267 -32.69 26.07 -11.10
C ILE A 267 -31.46 25.34 -11.63
N ASP A 268 -31.60 24.66 -12.77
CA ASP A 268 -30.48 24.04 -13.46
C ASP A 268 -29.66 25.10 -14.23
N LEU A 269 -28.37 25.15 -13.96
CA LEU A 269 -27.42 26.04 -14.61
C LEU A 269 -26.40 25.33 -15.50
N LEU A 270 -26.47 24.00 -15.61
CA LEU A 270 -25.56 23.18 -16.37
C LEU A 270 -26.13 22.67 -17.69
N VAL A 271 -27.43 22.42 -17.73
CA VAL A 271 -28.11 21.87 -18.92
C VAL A 271 -29.30 22.75 -19.31
N PRO A 272 -29.44 23.14 -20.59
CA PRO A 272 -30.60 23.89 -21.07
C PRO A 272 -31.89 23.08 -20.98
N HIS A 273 -32.93 23.65 -20.39
CA HIS A 273 -34.27 23.06 -20.35
C HIS A 273 -35.23 23.81 -21.25
N ALA A 274 -35.89 23.11 -22.17
CA ALA A 274 -36.81 23.72 -23.14
C ALA A 274 -37.99 24.44 -22.47
N ASP A 275 -38.44 23.96 -21.30
CA ASP A 275 -39.59 24.52 -20.59
C ASP A 275 -39.22 25.71 -19.67
N VAL A 276 -37.94 25.99 -19.49
CA VAL A 276 -37.45 27.05 -18.62
C VAL A 276 -36.94 28.23 -19.45
N THR A 277 -37.79 29.23 -19.65
CA THR A 277 -37.50 30.36 -20.52
C THR A 277 -36.74 31.52 -19.85
N TYR A 278 -36.62 31.50 -18.52
CA TYR A 278 -35.92 32.52 -17.75
C TYR A 278 -34.45 32.18 -17.45
N VAL A 279 -33.96 31.01 -17.88
CA VAL A 279 -32.53 30.66 -17.84
C VAL A 279 -32.05 30.47 -19.29
N GLU A 280 -31.02 31.23 -19.65
CA GLU A 280 -30.36 31.12 -20.95
C GLU A 280 -28.93 30.64 -20.73
N ILE A 281 -28.61 29.42 -21.21
CA ILE A 281 -27.31 28.80 -21.03
C ILE A 281 -26.57 28.80 -22.36
N THR A 282 -25.44 29.50 -22.40
CA THR A 282 -24.47 29.43 -23.49
C THR A 282 -23.47 28.33 -23.23
N ASN A 283 -23.03 27.61 -24.26
CA ASN A 283 -22.14 26.45 -24.17
C ASN A 283 -22.69 25.30 -23.29
N GLY A 284 -24.01 25.14 -23.16
CA GLY A 284 -24.66 24.10 -22.35
C GLY A 284 -24.33 22.68 -22.79
N GLU A 285 -23.82 22.47 -24.01
CA GLU A 285 -23.35 21.17 -24.48
C GLU A 285 -21.93 20.80 -23.98
N LEU A 286 -21.24 21.70 -23.27
CA LEU A 286 -19.85 21.52 -22.83
C LEU A 286 -19.64 20.20 -22.07
N LEU A 287 -20.53 19.89 -21.15
CA LEU A 287 -20.48 18.68 -20.31
C LEU A 287 -21.14 17.47 -20.97
N SER A 288 -22.05 17.68 -21.92
CA SER A 288 -22.82 16.57 -22.56
C SER A 288 -22.19 16.06 -23.86
N LYS A 289 -21.09 16.66 -24.34
CA LYS A 289 -20.39 16.23 -25.56
C LYS A 289 -19.96 14.76 -25.48
N ALA A 290 -20.03 14.06 -26.61
CA ALA A 290 -19.60 12.66 -26.70
C ALA A 290 -18.12 12.45 -26.30
N THR A 291 -17.26 13.47 -26.51
CA THR A 291 -15.85 13.45 -26.11
C THR A 291 -15.62 13.81 -24.64
N GLY A 292 -16.68 14.26 -23.93
CA GLY A 292 -16.56 14.73 -22.56
C GLY A 292 -15.66 15.96 -22.37
N LEU A 293 -15.47 16.31 -21.11
CA LEU A 293 -14.53 17.32 -20.64
C LEU A 293 -13.21 16.63 -20.24
N PRO A 294 -12.09 16.83 -20.99
CA PRO A 294 -10.83 16.18 -20.68
C PRO A 294 -10.17 16.78 -19.42
N LEU A 295 -9.60 15.93 -18.57
CA LEU A 295 -8.71 16.34 -17.50
C LEU A 295 -7.33 16.70 -18.10
N LYS A 296 -6.65 17.68 -17.49
CA LYS A 296 -5.34 18.17 -17.94
C LYS A 296 -4.44 18.48 -16.75
N GLU A 297 -3.20 18.89 -17.00
CA GLU A 297 -2.19 19.29 -16.00
C GLU A 297 -1.67 18.15 -15.13
N GLY A 298 -2.03 16.88 -15.41
CA GLY A 298 -1.43 15.71 -14.77
C GLY A 298 0.02 15.53 -15.22
N SER A 299 0.94 15.35 -14.26
CA SER A 299 2.36 15.20 -14.55
C SER A 299 3.02 14.21 -13.60
N ASP A 300 3.96 13.42 -14.12
CA ASP A 300 4.84 12.52 -13.33
C ASP A 300 6.01 13.30 -12.69
N GLY A 301 6.07 14.62 -12.81
CA GLY A 301 7.17 15.44 -12.30
C GLY A 301 8.51 15.10 -12.97
N ASP A 302 9.58 15.10 -12.18
CA ASP A 302 10.94 14.80 -12.66
C ASP A 302 11.12 13.30 -13.03
N TRP A 303 10.16 12.43 -12.73
CA TRP A 303 10.18 11.01 -13.11
C TRP A 303 9.62 10.74 -14.52
N ALA A 304 9.09 11.76 -15.19
CA ALA A 304 8.57 11.62 -16.55
C ALA A 304 9.64 11.08 -17.52
N GLY A 305 9.33 9.98 -18.21
CA GLY A 305 10.24 9.34 -19.17
C GLY A 305 11.49 8.67 -18.56
N LYS A 306 11.70 8.73 -17.25
CA LYS A 306 12.84 8.13 -16.55
C LYS A 306 12.63 6.63 -16.34
N LYS A 307 13.74 5.93 -16.05
CA LYS A 307 13.72 4.52 -15.68
C LYS A 307 13.86 4.34 -14.17
N PHE A 308 13.33 3.26 -13.66
CA PHE A 308 13.55 2.84 -12.28
C PHE A 308 15.02 2.45 -12.08
N ALA A 309 15.79 3.35 -11.57
CA ALA A 309 17.19 3.15 -11.20
C ALA A 309 17.58 4.16 -10.12
N PHE A 310 18.55 3.80 -9.27
CA PHE A 310 19.03 4.65 -8.17
C PHE A 310 20.23 5.51 -8.57
N SER A 311 20.74 5.34 -9.78
CA SER A 311 21.87 6.13 -10.31
C SER A 311 21.89 6.12 -11.82
N GLY A 312 22.52 7.12 -12.42
CA GLY A 312 22.66 7.29 -13.86
C GLY A 312 21.79 8.42 -14.42
N ALA A 313 22.11 8.89 -15.61
CA ALA A 313 21.45 10.05 -16.24
C ALA A 313 19.94 9.86 -16.49
N ASP A 314 19.52 8.62 -16.79
CA ASP A 314 18.11 8.28 -17.04
C ASP A 314 17.38 7.78 -15.79
N ALA A 315 18.03 7.78 -14.63
CA ALA A 315 17.43 7.33 -13.38
C ALA A 315 16.38 8.34 -12.88
N MET A 316 15.37 7.84 -12.16
CA MET A 316 14.44 8.67 -11.42
C MET A 316 15.20 9.41 -10.30
N PRO A 317 15.21 10.75 -10.27
CA PRO A 317 15.91 11.49 -9.22
C PRO A 317 15.24 11.26 -7.86
N ASN A 318 16.05 11.31 -6.78
CA ASN A 318 15.60 11.17 -5.40
C ASN A 318 14.82 9.86 -5.08
N LEU A 319 14.86 8.86 -5.97
CA LEU A 319 14.13 7.60 -5.80
C LEU A 319 14.52 6.90 -4.48
N ALA A 320 15.82 6.86 -4.16
CA ALA A 320 16.31 6.25 -2.91
C ALA A 320 15.78 6.97 -1.66
N ASP A 321 15.64 8.29 -1.72
CA ASP A 321 15.12 9.10 -0.63
C ASP A 321 13.64 8.80 -0.41
N LYS A 322 12.85 8.71 -1.47
CA LYS A 322 11.44 8.36 -1.40
C LYS A 322 11.19 6.98 -0.79
N PHE A 323 11.97 5.97 -1.22
CA PHE A 323 11.86 4.64 -0.63
C PHE A 323 12.29 4.62 0.85
N ALA A 324 13.37 5.33 1.19
CA ALA A 324 13.81 5.45 2.58
C ALA A 324 12.76 6.19 3.44
N ASP A 325 12.19 7.27 2.95
CA ASP A 325 11.16 8.05 3.65
C ASP A 325 9.86 7.26 3.86
N PHE A 326 9.52 6.35 2.93
CA PHE A 326 8.45 5.39 3.15
C PHE A 326 8.72 4.50 4.36
N TYR A 327 9.87 3.80 4.39
CA TYR A 327 10.20 2.88 5.49
C TYR A 327 10.43 3.60 6.82
N MET A 328 10.81 4.87 6.79
CA MET A 328 10.93 5.74 7.98
C MET A 328 9.58 6.34 8.43
N GLY A 329 8.48 6.02 7.75
CA GLY A 329 7.14 6.51 8.09
C GLY A 329 6.90 8.00 7.83
N LYS A 330 7.76 8.67 7.07
CA LYS A 330 7.61 10.10 6.77
C LYS A 330 6.51 10.37 5.74
N ILE A 331 6.26 9.42 4.83
CA ILE A 331 5.16 9.52 3.85
C ILE A 331 3.84 9.19 4.52
N ASN A 332 3.81 8.10 5.31
CA ASN A 332 2.62 7.65 6.02
C ASN A 332 3.03 6.96 7.35
N SER A 333 2.83 7.63 8.45
CA SER A 333 3.20 7.13 9.79
C SER A 333 2.44 5.87 10.23
N ASN A 334 1.33 5.54 9.57
CA ASN A 334 0.58 4.31 9.83
C ASN A 334 1.40 3.03 9.58
N ILE A 335 2.57 3.13 8.92
CA ILE A 335 3.50 2.00 8.74
C ILE A 335 3.92 1.38 10.09
N PHE A 336 3.97 2.16 11.16
CA PHE A 336 4.29 1.69 12.51
C PHE A 336 3.07 1.16 13.28
N ASN A 337 1.88 1.31 12.73
CA ASN A 337 0.65 0.85 13.38
C ASN A 337 0.31 -0.58 12.92
N VAL A 338 0.53 -1.57 13.79
CA VAL A 338 0.26 -2.99 13.53
C VAL A 338 -1.18 -3.26 13.09
N LEU A 339 -2.14 -2.46 13.58
CA LEU A 339 -3.56 -2.64 13.25
C LEU A 339 -3.92 -2.14 11.85
N LYS A 340 -3.24 -1.09 11.37
CA LYS A 340 -3.47 -0.52 10.04
C LYS A 340 -2.63 -1.20 8.97
N THR A 341 -1.43 -1.64 9.35
CA THR A 341 -0.50 -2.33 8.46
C THR A 341 -0.09 -3.65 9.10
N GLY A 342 -0.96 -4.65 9.03
CA GLY A 342 -0.72 -6.00 9.56
C GLY A 342 0.32 -6.80 8.77
N ALA A 343 1.29 -6.15 8.14
CA ALA A 343 2.34 -6.78 7.35
C ALA A 343 3.18 -7.76 8.18
N SER A 344 3.73 -8.77 7.52
CA SER A 344 4.59 -9.80 8.12
C SER A 344 6.04 -9.66 7.72
N TYR A 345 6.31 -9.10 6.54
CA TYR A 345 7.68 -8.97 6.03
C TYR A 345 7.81 -7.83 4.99
N VAL A 346 9.05 -7.44 4.76
CA VAL A 346 9.47 -6.55 3.68
C VAL A 346 10.51 -7.24 2.81
N LEU A 347 10.50 -6.96 1.51
CA LEU A 347 11.46 -7.47 0.54
C LEU A 347 12.32 -6.35 -0.03
N ASP A 348 13.58 -6.63 -0.21
CA ASP A 348 14.52 -5.77 -0.93
C ASP A 348 14.34 -5.92 -2.45
N ALA A 349 14.81 -4.94 -3.20
CA ALA A 349 14.76 -4.92 -4.65
C ALA A 349 16.03 -4.29 -5.24
N ASN A 350 17.17 -4.77 -4.81
CA ASN A 350 18.49 -4.21 -5.12
C ASN A 350 18.63 -2.75 -4.67
N PHE A 351 18.04 -2.43 -3.53
CA PHE A 351 18.04 -1.09 -2.98
C PHE A 351 19.45 -0.63 -2.55
N PRO A 352 19.74 0.67 -2.60
CA PRO A 352 20.98 1.21 -2.02
C PRO A 352 20.97 1.10 -0.49
N ILE A 353 22.14 1.11 0.13
CA ILE A 353 22.34 0.96 1.59
C ILE A 353 21.45 1.91 2.41
N LYS A 354 21.21 3.13 1.92
CA LYS A 354 20.31 4.09 2.57
C LYS A 354 18.89 3.53 2.79
N VAL A 355 18.31 2.89 1.75
CA VAL A 355 16.98 2.28 1.83
C VAL A 355 17.01 1.04 2.72
N LYS A 356 18.06 0.19 2.59
CA LYS A 356 18.22 -0.99 3.44
C LYS A 356 18.30 -0.62 4.93
N ASN A 357 19.02 0.44 5.27
CA ASN A 357 19.08 0.95 6.65
C ASN A 357 17.70 1.41 7.16
N ALA A 358 16.89 2.03 6.30
CA ALA A 358 15.51 2.40 6.65
C ALA A 358 14.62 1.16 6.85
N MET A 359 14.78 0.10 6.03
CA MET A 359 14.10 -1.19 6.22
C MET A 359 14.49 -1.85 7.54
N VAL A 360 15.80 -1.84 7.89
CA VAL A 360 16.30 -2.35 9.18
C VAL A 360 15.71 -1.55 10.34
N ALA A 361 15.65 -0.22 10.23
CA ALA A 361 15.05 0.64 11.24
C ALA A 361 13.54 0.33 11.43
N LEU A 362 12.81 0.11 10.32
CA LEU A 362 11.41 -0.29 10.39
C LEU A 362 11.23 -1.59 11.20
N VAL A 363 11.92 -2.67 10.82
CA VAL A 363 11.74 -3.96 11.52
C VAL A 363 12.32 -3.97 12.92
N SER A 364 13.26 -3.08 13.25
CA SER A 364 13.73 -2.88 14.63
C SER A 364 12.64 -2.28 15.52
N ASN A 365 11.80 -1.41 14.97
CA ASN A 365 10.63 -0.84 15.65
C ASN A 365 9.39 -1.76 15.56
N ARG A 366 9.29 -2.55 14.50
CA ARG A 366 8.22 -3.50 14.20
C ARG A 366 8.75 -4.93 14.32
N ILE A 367 8.94 -5.39 15.57
CA ILE A 367 9.45 -6.75 15.86
C ILE A 367 8.54 -7.88 15.34
N ASP A 368 7.31 -7.56 15.00
CA ASP A 368 6.33 -8.44 14.36
C ASP A 368 6.57 -8.63 12.86
N MET A 369 7.60 -8.02 12.30
CA MET A 369 7.97 -8.11 10.88
C MET A 369 9.40 -8.64 10.70
N HIS A 370 9.66 -9.24 9.52
CA HIS A 370 10.98 -9.70 9.09
C HIS A 370 11.42 -9.01 7.80
N ALA A 371 12.69 -8.62 7.70
CA ALA A 371 13.25 -8.04 6.48
C ALA A 371 14.12 -9.05 5.72
N TYR A 372 13.85 -9.24 4.44
CA TYR A 372 14.65 -10.03 3.52
C TYR A 372 15.40 -9.10 2.58
N LEU A 373 16.68 -8.91 2.84
CA LEU A 373 17.55 -7.98 2.13
C LEU A 373 18.48 -8.72 1.16
N ASP A 374 19.05 -8.00 0.21
CA ASP A 374 20.12 -8.50 -0.66
C ASP A 374 21.44 -7.73 -0.44
N CYS A 375 22.56 -8.32 -0.88
CA CYS A 375 23.88 -7.70 -0.87
C CYS A 375 24.11 -6.78 -2.07
N GLN A 376 23.06 -6.31 -2.73
CA GLN A 376 23.14 -5.75 -4.07
C GLN A 376 23.77 -6.76 -5.07
N ILE A 377 23.95 -6.36 -6.32
CA ILE A 377 24.52 -7.25 -7.34
C ILE A 377 26.03 -7.36 -7.14
N GLN A 378 26.48 -8.52 -6.67
CA GLN A 378 27.90 -8.86 -6.51
C GLN A 378 28.33 -9.93 -7.50
N LYS A 379 29.60 -9.94 -7.92
CA LYS A 379 30.12 -10.86 -8.91
C LYS A 379 30.80 -12.10 -8.32
N THR A 380 31.28 -12.04 -7.10
CA THR A 380 32.02 -13.13 -6.46
C THR A 380 31.62 -13.30 -4.99
N PRO A 381 31.76 -14.50 -4.40
CA PRO A 381 31.53 -14.73 -2.98
C PRO A 381 32.38 -13.81 -2.06
N LYS A 382 33.62 -13.53 -2.46
CA LYS A 382 34.46 -12.58 -1.74
C LYS A 382 33.89 -11.16 -1.75
N ALA A 383 33.38 -10.69 -2.91
CA ALA A 383 32.75 -9.36 -3.00
C ALA A 383 31.50 -9.26 -2.12
N VAL A 384 30.70 -10.34 -1.99
CA VAL A 384 29.60 -10.44 -1.04
C VAL A 384 30.11 -10.21 0.39
N SER A 385 31.13 -10.98 0.81
CA SER A 385 31.69 -10.84 2.17
C SER A 385 32.25 -9.44 2.43
N ASP A 386 32.90 -8.82 1.44
CA ASP A 386 33.45 -7.47 1.59
C ASP A 386 32.33 -6.41 1.65
N TRP A 387 31.25 -6.57 0.89
CA TRP A 387 30.07 -5.71 0.96
C TRP A 387 29.39 -5.79 2.34
N VAL A 388 29.24 -7.01 2.89
CA VAL A 388 28.62 -7.20 4.22
C VAL A 388 29.39 -6.46 5.31
N LYS A 389 30.71 -6.36 5.23
CA LYS A 389 31.51 -5.58 6.20
C LYS A 389 31.18 -4.09 6.21
N THR A 390 30.61 -3.57 5.11
CA THR A 390 30.17 -2.17 5.01
C THR A 390 28.74 -1.97 5.52
N PHE A 391 27.97 -3.05 5.68
CA PHE A 391 26.59 -3.03 6.12
C PHE A 391 26.47 -3.47 7.59
N THR A 392 26.45 -2.51 8.49
CA THR A 392 26.38 -2.77 9.94
C THR A 392 24.97 -3.09 10.39
N CYS A 393 24.60 -4.36 10.33
CA CYS A 393 23.32 -4.85 10.83
C CYS A 393 23.56 -6.08 11.73
N THR A 394 22.90 -6.11 12.89
CA THR A 394 23.00 -7.22 13.86
C THR A 394 21.64 -7.71 14.33
N ASN A 395 20.59 -7.39 13.59
CA ASN A 395 19.21 -7.70 14.00
C ASN A 395 18.84 -9.15 13.68
N TRP A 396 18.17 -9.79 14.60
CA TRP A 396 17.66 -11.16 14.44
C TRP A 396 16.48 -11.27 13.45
N ASN A 397 15.73 -10.20 13.22
CA ASN A 397 14.62 -10.16 12.27
C ASN A 397 15.02 -9.61 10.88
N VAL A 398 16.29 -9.75 10.53
CA VAL A 398 16.85 -9.42 9.21
C VAL A 398 17.60 -10.62 8.65
N SER A 399 17.26 -11.05 7.46
CA SER A 399 17.99 -12.06 6.69
C SER A 399 18.57 -11.46 5.42
N LEU A 400 19.84 -11.72 5.15
CA LEU A 400 20.57 -11.18 4.00
C LEU A 400 20.83 -12.28 2.97
N PHE A 401 20.70 -11.97 1.67
CA PHE A 401 20.87 -12.89 0.54
C PHE A 401 21.96 -12.38 -0.40
N SER A 402 22.74 -13.33 -0.92
CA SER A 402 23.99 -13.00 -1.64
C SER A 402 23.87 -12.89 -3.15
N GLN A 403 22.75 -13.36 -3.75
CA GLN A 403 22.73 -13.68 -5.17
C GLN A 403 21.67 -12.90 -5.95
N HIS A 404 21.95 -12.80 -7.26
CA HIS A 404 21.03 -12.32 -8.28
C HIS A 404 20.95 -13.36 -9.41
N MET A 405 19.90 -13.27 -10.23
CA MET A 405 19.60 -14.21 -11.30
C MET A 405 18.85 -13.55 -12.44
N ARG A 406 18.66 -14.27 -13.54
CA ARG A 406 17.79 -13.80 -14.61
C ARG A 406 16.46 -14.55 -14.60
N VAL A 407 15.44 -13.84 -14.94
CA VAL A 407 14.08 -14.35 -15.14
C VAL A 407 13.52 -13.79 -16.45
N VAL A 408 12.58 -14.48 -17.06
CA VAL A 408 11.85 -13.94 -18.22
C VAL A 408 10.77 -12.99 -17.70
N ASP A 409 10.74 -11.79 -18.22
CA ASP A 409 9.67 -10.84 -17.99
C ASP A 409 8.47 -11.19 -18.87
N ASP A 410 7.37 -11.61 -18.27
CA ASP A 410 6.15 -12.04 -18.96
C ASP A 410 5.51 -10.91 -19.81
N ALA A 411 5.80 -9.63 -19.50
CA ALA A 411 5.25 -8.49 -20.23
C ALA A 411 6.04 -8.13 -21.49
N SER A 412 7.37 -8.28 -21.46
CA SER A 412 8.24 -7.91 -22.58
C SER A 412 8.90 -9.10 -23.27
N GLU A 413 8.71 -10.31 -22.75
CA GLU A 413 9.36 -11.56 -23.19
C GLU A 413 10.90 -11.50 -23.19
N LYS A 414 11.47 -10.56 -22.40
CA LYS A 414 12.92 -10.34 -22.30
C LYS A 414 13.45 -10.84 -20.97
N GLU A 415 14.73 -11.18 -20.97
CA GLU A 415 15.44 -11.49 -19.75
C GLU A 415 15.67 -10.21 -18.92
N ILE A 416 15.30 -10.27 -17.65
CA ILE A 416 15.58 -9.22 -16.66
C ILE A 416 16.41 -9.78 -15.52
N THR A 417 17.29 -8.96 -14.97
CA THR A 417 18.09 -9.33 -13.79
C THR A 417 17.37 -8.91 -12.52
N VAL A 418 17.20 -9.87 -11.61
CA VAL A 418 16.53 -9.68 -10.32
C VAL A 418 17.42 -10.21 -9.19
N THR A 419 17.18 -9.77 -7.97
CA THR A 419 17.86 -10.27 -6.77
C THR A 419 17.05 -11.36 -6.07
N THR A 420 17.65 -12.12 -5.18
CA THR A 420 16.99 -13.24 -4.46
C THR A 420 15.67 -12.86 -3.81
N PRO A 421 15.46 -11.67 -3.21
CA PRO A 421 14.16 -11.27 -2.70
C PRO A 421 13.01 -11.26 -3.72
N TYR A 422 13.31 -11.19 -5.03
CA TYR A 422 12.29 -11.41 -6.06
C TYR A 422 11.75 -12.84 -6.03
N VAL A 423 12.64 -13.82 -5.93
CA VAL A 423 12.25 -15.24 -5.82
C VAL A 423 11.45 -15.48 -4.54
N LEU A 424 11.84 -14.81 -3.46
CA LEU A 424 11.11 -14.89 -2.18
C LEU A 424 9.69 -14.34 -2.28
N SER A 425 9.40 -13.42 -3.21
CA SER A 425 8.06 -12.84 -3.35
C SER A 425 6.98 -13.89 -3.70
N TYR A 426 7.34 -14.96 -4.40
CA TYR A 426 6.42 -16.06 -4.69
C TYR A 426 6.68 -17.31 -3.84
N MET A 427 7.91 -17.56 -3.41
CA MET A 427 8.19 -18.72 -2.57
C MET A 427 7.69 -18.58 -1.14
N LEU A 428 7.80 -17.39 -0.53
CA LEU A 428 7.34 -17.17 0.85
C LEU A 428 5.83 -17.45 1.03
N PRO A 429 4.93 -16.91 0.20
CA PRO A 429 3.50 -17.21 0.32
C PRO A 429 3.18 -18.70 0.18
N GLN A 430 3.82 -19.38 -0.76
CA GLN A 430 3.67 -20.83 -0.96
C GLN A 430 4.17 -21.60 0.25
N HIS A 431 5.39 -21.29 0.73
CA HIS A 431 5.98 -21.93 1.89
C HIS A 431 5.17 -21.72 3.18
N TYR A 432 4.60 -20.50 3.38
CA TYR A 432 3.71 -20.22 4.51
C TYR A 432 2.46 -21.08 4.48
N ARG A 433 1.85 -21.23 3.31
CA ARG A 433 0.65 -22.04 3.12
C ARG A 433 0.91 -23.51 3.32
N ASP A 434 2.01 -24.03 2.75
CA ASP A 434 2.26 -25.46 2.66
C ASP A 434 2.97 -26.02 3.91
N TRP A 435 3.82 -25.20 4.56
CA TRP A 435 4.71 -25.65 5.65
C TRP A 435 4.62 -24.78 6.93
N GLY A 436 4.22 -23.53 6.82
CA GLY A 436 4.24 -22.57 7.92
C GLY A 436 5.62 -21.95 8.18
N SER A 437 5.64 -20.87 8.97
CA SER A 437 6.85 -20.08 9.26
C SER A 437 7.93 -20.84 10.02
N HIS A 438 7.52 -21.82 10.83
CA HIS A 438 8.41 -22.58 11.72
C HIS A 438 9.34 -23.55 10.97
N ILE A 439 9.03 -23.90 9.74
CA ILE A 439 9.84 -24.80 8.92
C ILE A 439 10.87 -23.98 8.13
N PRO A 440 12.16 -24.42 8.10
CA PRO A 440 13.17 -23.78 7.27
C PRO A 440 12.83 -23.88 5.78
N MET A 441 12.95 -22.78 5.04
CA MET A 441 12.84 -22.75 3.59
C MET A 441 14.22 -23.08 2.98
N ALA A 442 14.69 -24.30 3.18
CA ALA A 442 15.99 -24.76 2.72
C ALA A 442 15.96 -26.26 2.38
N GLY A 443 16.97 -26.72 1.64
CA GLY A 443 17.12 -28.10 1.21
C GLY A 443 16.21 -28.48 0.04
N LEU A 444 16.32 -29.74 -0.39
CA LEU A 444 15.79 -30.27 -1.65
C LEU A 444 14.27 -30.11 -1.83
N GLU A 445 13.52 -30.32 -0.76
CA GLU A 445 12.06 -30.33 -0.83
C GLU A 445 11.46 -28.92 -0.61
N LYS A 446 11.98 -28.21 0.38
CA LYS A 446 11.35 -26.98 0.90
C LYS A 446 12.04 -25.69 0.42
N GLY A 447 13.27 -25.82 -0.06
CA GLY A 447 14.09 -24.71 -0.53
C GLY A 447 14.35 -24.72 -2.05
N ARG A 448 13.65 -25.56 -2.82
CA ARG A 448 13.85 -25.65 -4.26
C ARG A 448 13.42 -24.36 -4.97
N VAL A 449 14.36 -23.76 -5.69
CA VAL A 449 14.13 -22.53 -6.46
C VAL A 449 13.59 -22.89 -7.85
N THR A 450 12.55 -22.19 -8.28
CA THR A 450 11.91 -22.37 -9.59
C THR A 450 11.66 -21.00 -10.25
N GLY A 451 11.35 -20.99 -11.55
CA GLY A 451 11.01 -19.76 -12.28
C GLY A 451 12.20 -18.85 -12.60
N VAL A 452 13.42 -19.35 -12.45
CA VAL A 452 14.65 -18.67 -12.85
C VAL A 452 15.25 -19.34 -14.09
N ILE A 453 16.01 -18.58 -14.89
CA ILE A 453 16.72 -19.14 -16.03
C ILE A 453 17.91 -19.96 -15.52
N PRO A 454 18.06 -21.23 -15.91
CA PRO A 454 19.16 -22.07 -15.47
C PRO A 454 20.53 -21.42 -15.71
N ASP A 455 21.50 -21.73 -14.86
CA ASP A 455 22.90 -21.25 -14.93
C ASP A 455 23.09 -19.74 -14.81
N THR A 456 22.06 -18.98 -14.38
CA THR A 456 22.15 -17.51 -14.25
C THR A 456 22.29 -17.01 -12.83
N ILE A 457 22.26 -17.89 -11.84
CA ILE A 457 22.39 -17.52 -10.42
C ILE A 457 23.85 -17.14 -10.14
N MET A 458 24.06 -15.89 -9.71
CA MET A 458 25.39 -15.30 -9.48
C MET A 458 25.43 -14.49 -8.17
N PRO A 459 26.56 -14.49 -7.45
CA PRO A 459 27.75 -15.32 -7.67
C PRO A 459 27.45 -16.80 -7.43
N ARG A 460 28.14 -17.69 -8.14
CA ARG A 460 28.06 -19.14 -7.89
C ARG A 460 28.65 -19.46 -6.52
N VAL A 461 27.94 -20.25 -5.72
CA VAL A 461 28.31 -20.66 -4.36
C VAL A 461 28.24 -22.20 -4.28
N ASN A 462 29.01 -22.86 -5.15
CA ASN A 462 28.92 -24.30 -5.32
C ASN A 462 30.02 -25.05 -4.57
N THR A 463 31.21 -24.43 -4.38
CA THR A 463 32.30 -25.06 -3.64
C THR A 463 32.13 -24.86 -2.13
N LEU A 464 32.71 -25.80 -1.34
CA LEU A 464 32.70 -25.67 0.13
C LEU A 464 33.37 -24.34 0.60
N ALA A 465 34.44 -23.94 -0.09
CA ALA A 465 35.14 -22.69 0.23
C ALA A 465 34.25 -21.46 -0.02
N ASP A 466 33.48 -21.43 -1.12
CA ASP A 466 32.57 -20.34 -1.42
C ASP A 466 31.42 -20.28 -0.40
N ARG A 467 30.85 -21.46 -0.06
CA ARG A 467 29.81 -21.60 0.96
C ARG A 467 30.29 -21.07 2.31
N ASP A 468 31.50 -21.42 2.73
CA ASP A 468 32.11 -20.95 3.96
C ASP A 468 32.27 -19.41 3.97
N ILE A 469 32.72 -18.80 2.88
CA ILE A 469 32.88 -17.35 2.77
C ILE A 469 31.53 -16.64 2.96
N VAL A 470 30.50 -17.09 2.25
CA VAL A 470 29.16 -16.46 2.28
C VAL A 470 28.46 -16.72 3.62
N TYR A 471 28.53 -17.95 4.14
CA TYR A 471 27.89 -18.32 5.40
C TYR A 471 28.51 -17.59 6.61
N ARG A 472 29.83 -17.48 6.66
CA ARG A 472 30.52 -16.70 7.72
C ARG A 472 30.18 -15.21 7.66
N ALA A 473 29.82 -14.70 6.47
CA ALA A 473 29.30 -13.35 6.31
C ALA A 473 27.82 -13.21 6.71
N ARG A 474 27.19 -14.26 7.27
CA ARG A 474 25.76 -14.30 7.61
C ARG A 474 24.83 -14.06 6.42
N CYS A 475 25.25 -14.46 5.22
CA CYS A 475 24.41 -14.41 4.02
C CYS A 475 23.81 -15.77 3.69
N ASN A 476 22.55 -15.75 3.30
CA ASN A 476 21.86 -16.88 2.72
C ASN A 476 22.24 -17.01 1.24
N TYR A 477 22.29 -18.25 0.76
CA TYR A 477 22.68 -18.54 -0.61
C TYR A 477 21.89 -19.70 -1.18
N ILE A 478 21.85 -19.74 -2.51
CA ILE A 478 21.35 -20.83 -3.34
C ILE A 478 22.55 -21.58 -3.88
N SER A 479 22.53 -22.89 -3.83
CA SER A 479 23.53 -23.72 -4.51
C SER A 479 22.89 -24.56 -5.62
N GLU A 480 23.65 -24.80 -6.68
CA GLU A 480 23.28 -25.67 -7.77
C GLU A 480 23.40 -27.13 -7.33
N GLY A 481 22.35 -27.91 -7.56
CA GLY A 481 22.35 -29.35 -7.46
C GLY A 481 22.21 -30.00 -8.85
N GLU A 482 22.18 -31.32 -8.92
CA GLU A 482 21.95 -32.05 -10.17
C GLU A 482 20.51 -31.83 -10.68
N GLY A 483 20.33 -30.83 -11.56
CA GLY A 483 19.03 -30.47 -12.16
C GLY A 483 18.09 -29.63 -11.31
N TYR A 484 18.55 -29.02 -10.22
CA TYR A 484 17.78 -28.10 -9.38
C TYR A 484 18.68 -27.16 -8.60
N ASP A 485 18.14 -26.00 -8.27
CA ASP A 485 18.75 -25.00 -7.40
C ASP A 485 18.03 -24.97 -6.05
N THR A 486 18.75 -24.90 -4.95
CA THR A 486 18.16 -24.92 -3.59
C THR A 486 18.76 -23.88 -2.67
N PHE A 487 17.93 -23.31 -1.80
CA PHE A 487 18.43 -22.58 -0.64
C PHE A 487 19.14 -23.54 0.33
N GLU A 488 20.40 -23.23 0.66
CA GLU A 488 21.26 -24.06 1.54
C GLU A 488 21.53 -23.41 2.90
N ALA A 489 21.13 -22.14 3.08
CA ALA A 489 21.31 -21.43 4.33
C ALA A 489 20.02 -20.72 4.75
N GLN A 490 19.79 -20.65 6.05
CA GLN A 490 18.64 -19.98 6.67
C GLN A 490 19.12 -19.24 7.93
N VAL A 491 19.94 -18.21 7.70
CA VAL A 491 20.55 -17.42 8.77
C VAL A 491 20.05 -15.98 8.78
N THR A 492 19.99 -15.40 9.97
CA THR A 492 19.73 -14.00 10.19
C THR A 492 21.03 -13.22 10.39
N MET A 493 20.95 -11.90 10.45
CA MET A 493 22.10 -11.04 10.76
C MET A 493 22.48 -11.05 12.24
N TYR A 494 21.85 -11.86 13.08
CA TYR A 494 22.13 -11.91 14.51
C TYR A 494 23.51 -12.50 14.78
N LEU A 495 24.33 -11.76 15.50
CA LEU A 495 25.75 -12.11 15.70
C LEU A 495 25.98 -13.16 16.80
N TYR A 496 25.07 -13.26 17.76
CA TYR A 496 25.24 -14.17 18.89
C TYR A 496 24.86 -15.61 18.50
N ASP A 497 25.54 -16.58 19.11
CA ASP A 497 25.18 -17.99 18.99
C ASP A 497 23.86 -18.24 19.78
N SER A 498 22.79 -18.22 19.04
CA SER A 498 21.42 -18.29 19.57
C SER A 498 20.48 -18.94 18.55
N LYS A 499 19.36 -19.46 18.99
CA LYS A 499 18.31 -19.99 18.11
C LYS A 499 17.73 -18.92 17.17
N LEU A 500 17.87 -17.63 17.48
CA LEU A 500 17.45 -16.51 16.64
C LEU A 500 18.40 -16.25 15.45
N MET A 501 19.54 -16.93 15.40
CA MET A 501 20.35 -16.94 14.18
C MET A 501 19.69 -17.70 13.02
N HIS A 502 18.61 -18.46 13.26
CA HIS A 502 17.87 -19.17 12.22
C HIS A 502 16.63 -18.41 11.80
N THR A 503 16.48 -18.18 10.49
CA THR A 503 15.41 -17.37 9.92
C THR A 503 14.01 -17.89 10.27
N ASN A 504 13.79 -19.22 10.28
CA ASN A 504 12.50 -19.79 10.64
C ASN A 504 12.10 -19.50 12.11
N ASN A 505 13.04 -19.60 13.05
CA ASN A 505 12.79 -19.27 14.45
C ASN A 505 12.50 -17.77 14.63
N ALA A 506 13.26 -16.92 13.95
CA ALA A 506 13.06 -15.48 13.94
C ALA A 506 11.67 -15.10 13.39
N ARG A 507 11.27 -15.69 12.26
CA ARG A 507 9.94 -15.50 11.67
C ARG A 507 8.82 -15.92 12.61
N MET A 508 8.93 -17.11 13.19
CA MET A 508 7.95 -17.62 14.14
C MET A 508 7.83 -16.73 15.38
N LEU A 509 8.97 -16.20 15.88
CA LEU A 509 8.95 -15.25 16.99
C LEU A 509 8.25 -13.94 16.62
N SER A 510 8.48 -13.41 15.40
CA SER A 510 7.77 -12.22 14.90
C SER A 510 6.26 -12.43 14.84
N GLU A 511 5.80 -13.60 14.40
CA GLU A 511 4.38 -13.94 14.38
C GLU A 511 3.77 -14.04 15.79
N MET A 512 4.46 -14.70 16.73
CA MET A 512 4.03 -14.75 18.13
C MET A 512 3.96 -13.33 18.73
N ALA A 513 4.95 -12.48 18.44
CA ALA A 513 4.97 -11.09 18.91
C ALA A 513 3.77 -10.31 18.35
N LYS A 514 3.41 -10.50 17.07
CA LYS A 514 2.22 -9.88 16.48
C LYS A 514 0.94 -10.30 17.21
N LEU A 515 0.75 -11.60 17.43
CA LEU A 515 -0.42 -12.12 18.13
C LEU A 515 -0.53 -11.57 19.56
N LEU A 516 0.59 -11.54 20.29
CA LEU A 516 0.62 -10.99 21.64
C LEU A 516 0.30 -9.49 21.63
N LEU A 517 0.88 -8.70 20.73
CA LEU A 517 0.59 -7.27 20.61
C LEU A 517 -0.90 -6.99 20.37
N LEU A 518 -1.56 -7.84 19.58
CA LEU A 518 -3.00 -7.74 19.32
C LEU A 518 -3.81 -8.17 20.54
N THR A 519 -3.38 -9.19 21.25
CA THR A 519 -4.08 -9.75 22.43
C THR A 519 -3.96 -8.85 23.65
N VAL A 520 -2.74 -8.37 23.95
CA VAL A 520 -2.44 -7.49 25.10
C VAL A 520 -3.27 -6.21 25.09
N ARG A 521 -3.62 -5.73 23.89
CA ARG A 521 -4.48 -4.57 23.76
C ARG A 521 -5.87 -4.76 24.38
N ASN A 522 -6.41 -6.00 24.40
CA ASN A 522 -7.75 -6.28 24.90
C ASN A 522 -7.89 -6.11 26.41
N TYR A 523 -6.79 -6.10 27.16
CA TYR A 523 -6.82 -5.86 28.61
C TYR A 523 -6.16 -4.56 29.03
N ARG A 524 -5.91 -3.65 28.08
CA ARG A 524 -5.53 -2.28 28.41
C ARG A 524 -6.74 -1.57 29.05
N PHE A 525 -6.52 -0.87 30.15
CA PHE A 525 -7.53 -0.21 30.99
C PHE A 525 -8.48 -1.15 31.77
N GLU A 526 -8.22 -2.46 31.74
CA GLU A 526 -8.90 -3.42 32.61
C GLU A 526 -8.27 -3.41 34.01
N PHE A 527 -9.00 -3.93 34.99
CA PHE A 527 -8.46 -4.12 36.34
C PHE A 527 -7.35 -5.16 36.35
N THR A 528 -6.40 -5.03 37.30
CA THR A 528 -5.24 -5.92 37.43
C THR A 528 -5.32 -6.79 38.68
N GLU A 529 -6.55 -7.17 39.07
CA GLU A 529 -6.76 -8.13 40.15
C GLU A 529 -6.28 -9.54 39.76
N PRO A 530 -5.96 -10.42 40.70
CA PRO A 530 -5.43 -11.73 40.40
C PRO A 530 -6.28 -12.57 39.42
N GLU A 531 -7.60 -12.43 39.47
CA GLU A 531 -8.51 -13.10 38.54
C GLU A 531 -8.45 -12.53 37.11
N ASP A 532 -8.29 -11.24 36.99
CA ASP A 532 -8.12 -10.57 35.69
C ASP A 532 -6.79 -10.99 35.05
N ILE A 533 -5.71 -11.01 35.83
CA ILE A 533 -4.40 -11.47 35.35
C ILE A 533 -4.49 -12.93 34.87
N LYS A 534 -5.18 -13.83 35.57
CA LYS A 534 -5.41 -15.21 35.10
C LYS A 534 -6.17 -15.24 33.78
N ARG A 535 -7.19 -14.38 33.64
CA ARG A 535 -7.96 -14.24 32.38
C ARG A 535 -7.05 -13.78 31.23
N PHE A 536 -6.19 -12.80 31.46
CA PHE A 536 -5.25 -12.28 30.44
C PHE A 536 -4.24 -13.34 30.02
N VAL A 537 -3.65 -14.06 30.99
CA VAL A 537 -2.73 -15.17 30.70
C VAL A 537 -3.42 -16.25 29.86
N ARG A 538 -4.70 -16.56 30.16
CA ARG A 538 -5.46 -17.52 29.34
C ARG A 538 -5.65 -17.02 27.92
N LEU A 539 -6.09 -15.77 27.71
CA LEU A 539 -6.27 -15.18 26.39
C LEU A 539 -4.98 -15.20 25.56
N ALA A 540 -3.84 -14.86 26.17
CA ALA A 540 -2.55 -14.92 25.51
C ALA A 540 -2.14 -16.36 25.16
N ASN A 541 -2.37 -17.32 26.05
CA ASN A 541 -2.12 -18.73 25.80
C ASN A 541 -3.02 -19.31 24.70
N ASP A 542 -4.27 -18.89 24.61
CA ASP A 542 -5.20 -19.27 23.54
C ASP A 542 -4.72 -18.73 22.20
N ALA A 543 -4.29 -17.45 22.15
CA ALA A 543 -3.72 -16.85 20.94
C ALA A 543 -2.42 -17.56 20.49
N LEU A 544 -1.60 -18.03 21.42
CA LEU A 544 -0.34 -18.74 21.14
C LEU A 544 -0.53 -20.26 20.92
N ALA A 545 -1.72 -20.80 21.11
CA ALA A 545 -2.00 -22.23 20.98
C ALA A 545 -1.51 -22.86 19.66
N PRO A 546 -1.63 -22.19 18.47
CA PRO A 546 -1.15 -22.72 17.20
C PRO A 546 0.36 -23.00 17.13
N TYR A 547 1.14 -22.48 18.09
CA TYR A 547 2.60 -22.63 18.13
C TYR A 547 3.09 -23.65 19.17
N LYS A 548 2.22 -24.16 20.06
CA LYS A 548 2.63 -25.07 21.15
C LYS A 548 3.29 -26.36 20.68
N ASP A 549 2.79 -26.92 19.58
CA ASP A 549 3.34 -28.13 18.96
C ASP A 549 4.55 -27.89 18.06
N LYS A 550 4.79 -26.64 17.67
CA LYS A 550 5.86 -26.22 16.77
C LYS A 550 7.18 -25.92 17.50
N VAL A 551 7.13 -25.71 18.80
CA VAL A 551 8.27 -25.45 19.68
C VAL A 551 8.43 -26.59 20.71
N ARG A 552 9.52 -26.60 21.48
CA ARG A 552 9.70 -27.55 22.60
C ARG A 552 8.94 -27.13 23.84
N SER A 553 9.00 -25.85 24.19
CA SER A 553 8.28 -25.25 25.30
C SER A 553 7.83 -23.85 24.94
N LEU A 554 6.64 -23.49 25.37
CA LEU A 554 6.04 -22.19 25.21
C LEU A 554 5.33 -21.83 26.51
N GLU A 555 5.83 -20.83 27.20
CA GLU A 555 5.29 -20.38 28.48
C GLU A 555 5.05 -18.87 28.42
N TYR A 556 3.85 -18.44 28.77
CA TYR A 556 3.49 -17.05 28.89
C TYR A 556 3.03 -16.76 30.31
N GLU A 557 3.60 -15.75 30.90
CA GLU A 557 3.24 -15.30 32.23
C GLU A 557 3.16 -13.76 32.29
N ILE A 558 2.38 -13.26 33.24
CA ILE A 558 2.34 -11.85 33.58
C ILE A 558 2.90 -11.73 35.00
N THR A 559 3.90 -10.88 35.16
CA THR A 559 4.53 -10.62 36.46
C THR A 559 4.34 -9.16 36.83
N GLN A 560 4.15 -8.91 38.12
CA GLN A 560 4.07 -7.56 38.68
C GLN A 560 4.85 -7.46 39.98
N THR A 561 5.66 -6.43 40.12
CA THR A 561 6.16 -5.99 41.42
C THR A 561 5.11 -5.08 42.09
N PRO A 562 5.14 -4.91 43.45
CA PRO A 562 4.23 -3.96 44.12
C PRO A 562 4.27 -2.54 43.53
N TYR A 563 5.44 -2.09 43.10
CA TYR A 563 5.60 -0.80 42.44
C TYR A 563 4.90 -0.76 41.07
N GLN A 564 5.05 -1.80 40.25
CA GLN A 564 4.37 -1.90 38.95
C GLN A 564 2.86 -1.98 39.11
N GLN A 565 2.36 -2.69 40.13
CA GLN A 565 0.94 -2.76 40.44
C GLN A 565 0.36 -1.37 40.75
N GLN A 566 1.04 -0.59 41.62
CA GLN A 566 0.64 0.77 41.94
C GLN A 566 0.62 1.71 40.72
N LYS A 567 1.41 1.42 39.68
CA LYS A 567 1.50 2.20 38.44
C LYS A 567 0.65 1.64 37.30
N GLY A 568 -0.10 0.55 37.54
CA GLY A 568 -0.89 -0.11 36.50
C GLY A 568 -0.04 -0.72 35.38
N ILE A 569 1.19 -1.15 35.69
CA ILE A 569 2.12 -1.76 34.71
C ILE A 569 2.02 -3.29 34.81
N LEU A 570 1.68 -3.93 33.70
CA LEU A 570 1.80 -5.37 33.50
C LEU A 570 3.11 -5.68 32.79
N ASN A 571 3.86 -6.65 33.29
CA ASN A 571 5.07 -7.14 32.65
C ASN A 571 4.81 -8.52 32.05
N ASP A 572 4.56 -8.54 30.75
CA ASP A 572 4.28 -9.73 29.97
C ASP A 572 5.58 -10.42 29.56
N VAL A 573 5.74 -11.69 29.90
CA VAL A 573 6.94 -12.48 29.61
C VAL A 573 6.56 -13.72 28.81
N LEU A 574 7.10 -13.82 27.60
CA LEU A 574 7.02 -15.00 26.75
C LEU A 574 8.36 -15.76 26.76
N ARG A 575 8.37 -17.00 27.22
CA ARG A 575 9.53 -17.91 27.14
C ARG A 575 9.30 -18.95 26.06
N VAL A 576 10.22 -19.02 25.10
CA VAL A 576 10.15 -19.95 23.98
C VAL A 576 11.41 -20.78 23.91
N LEU A 577 11.28 -22.10 23.92
CA LEU A 577 12.34 -23.05 23.63
C LEU A 577 12.09 -23.67 22.25
N PHE A 578 12.85 -23.24 21.26
CA PHE A 578 12.71 -23.72 19.88
C PHE A 578 13.21 -25.16 19.70
N LYS A 579 12.67 -25.88 18.72
CA LYS A 579 13.18 -27.16 18.27
C LYS A 579 14.54 -27.00 17.57
N ASP A 580 15.36 -28.03 17.64
CA ASP A 580 16.65 -28.06 16.95
C ASP A 580 16.47 -28.45 15.49
N ILE A 581 17.35 -27.92 14.63
CA ILE A 581 17.43 -28.21 13.21
C ILE A 581 18.73 -28.95 12.95
N ALA A 582 18.69 -30.05 12.21
CA ALA A 582 19.89 -30.73 11.75
C ALA A 582 20.59 -29.88 10.66
N LEU A 583 21.74 -29.31 10.97
CA LEU A 583 22.54 -28.50 10.05
C LEU A 583 23.66 -29.32 9.39
N TYR A 584 24.12 -30.36 10.05
CA TYR A 584 25.23 -31.21 9.60
C TYR A 584 24.91 -32.68 9.84
N ASN A 585 25.17 -33.51 8.85
CA ASN A 585 25.16 -34.97 8.98
C ASN A 585 26.59 -35.47 8.83
N LYS A 586 27.13 -36.13 9.85
CA LYS A 586 28.36 -36.88 9.75
C LYS A 586 27.99 -38.34 9.52
N VAL A 587 28.29 -38.85 8.33
CA VAL A 587 28.09 -40.27 8.01
C VAL A 587 29.44 -40.96 8.11
N GLU A 588 29.53 -41.94 9.01
CA GLU A 588 30.68 -42.83 9.12
C GLU A 588 30.31 -44.19 8.49
N ILE A 589 31.01 -44.54 7.43
CA ILE A 589 30.84 -45.84 6.80
C ILE A 589 31.97 -46.73 7.27
N VAL A 590 31.63 -47.73 8.10
CA VAL A 590 32.58 -48.73 8.57
C VAL A 590 32.47 -49.94 7.67
N VAL A 591 33.52 -50.18 6.88
CA VAL A 591 33.63 -51.42 6.09
C VAL A 591 34.21 -52.51 6.98
N LEU A 592 33.36 -53.50 7.31
CA LEU A 592 33.79 -54.64 8.07
C LEU A 592 34.45 -55.65 7.10
N GLY A 593 35.69 -56.03 7.40
CA GLY A 593 36.33 -57.18 6.71
C GLY A 593 35.64 -58.49 7.08
N ASN A 594 35.59 -59.47 6.21
CA ASN A 594 35.13 -60.80 6.56
C ASN A 594 35.92 -61.29 7.77
N PRO A 595 35.25 -61.79 8.82
CA PRO A 595 35.99 -62.44 9.88
C PRO A 595 36.75 -63.62 9.25
N THR A 596 38.05 -63.56 9.31
CA THR A 596 38.88 -64.70 8.92
C THR A 596 38.49 -65.84 9.86
N ALA A 597 38.00 -66.94 9.25
CA ALA A 597 37.67 -68.18 9.89
C ALA A 597 38.85 -68.74 10.67
#